data_bacca9ec4ef0ebe35f8c5088ca53f6b2
#
_entry.id   bacca9ec4ef0ebe35f8c5088ca53f6b2
#
_cell.length_a   1.000
_cell.length_b   1.000
_cell.length_c   1.000
_cell.angle_alpha   90.00
_cell.angle_beta   90.00
_cell.angle_gamma   90.00
#
_symmetry.space_group_name_H-M   'P 1'
#
loop_
_entity.id
_entity.type
_entity.pdbx_description
1 polymer ?
#
loop_
_entity_poly.entity_id
_entity_poly.type
_entity_poly.pdbx_seq_one_letter_code
_entity_poly.pdbx_strand_id
1 'polypeptide(L)'
;MNVLVINAGSSSLKYQFLNVDTREVYAKGNCERIGIDGSFVGHEENGGPKQKLEVALPDHRTAIKHVFEILKAVDAPIDGIGHRVVQGGWYFPESALVTDETLGWVREVAPLAPLHNYAEADVIEICRDMFAQIGNVIVPDTAFHYHMPEHAWRYALPRDVVDTYHVRKYGAHGTSHRFIWRTVHELRGDKTHRLVSCHLGSGASLCAIEDGKCMDTTMGLTPLDGLIMGTRCGTIDPSTVVYLNRVGGYSIDQIDTMMNKESGLLAVSGRSSDSRDIEEGAHVGDEHCQMALEMFYYRTAQLFAEMASSMQGVDTMAFTAGIGENSAEMRQGVADRLAWMGVHLDAQKNAVRSDEPRVISTPDSAITCMVVPTNEEYMIALDVAELLG
;
A
#
# COMPACT_ATOMS: atom_id res chain seq x y z
N MET A 1 18.94 -11.36 -12.30
CA MET A 1 19.40 -10.59 -11.16
C MET A 1 18.63 -11.02 -9.90
N ASN A 2 19.35 -11.25 -8.78
CA ASN A 2 18.74 -11.69 -7.52
C ASN A 2 18.69 -10.50 -6.55
N VAL A 3 17.51 -10.17 -6.08
CA VAL A 3 17.27 -8.97 -5.27
C VAL A 3 16.68 -9.33 -3.91
N LEU A 4 17.25 -8.76 -2.86
CA LEU A 4 16.69 -8.78 -1.52
C LEU A 4 15.84 -7.51 -1.32
N VAL A 5 14.55 -7.68 -1.13
CA VAL A 5 13.64 -6.58 -0.82
C VAL A 5 13.41 -6.52 0.69
N ILE A 6 13.50 -5.32 1.25
CA ILE A 6 13.33 -5.05 2.68
C ILE A 6 12.23 -4.01 2.87
N ASN A 7 11.31 -4.30 3.78
CA ASN A 7 10.25 -3.40 4.23
C ASN A 7 10.33 -3.31 5.75
N ALA A 8 10.81 -2.19 6.26
CA ALA A 8 11.05 -1.95 7.69
C ALA A 8 9.88 -1.20 8.34
N GLY A 9 9.53 -1.63 9.55
CA GLY A 9 8.66 -0.91 10.45
C GLY A 9 9.38 -0.60 11.77
N SER A 10 8.76 0.13 12.67
CA SER A 10 9.36 0.54 13.95
C SER A 10 9.79 -0.64 14.85
N SER A 11 9.08 -1.77 14.79
CA SER A 11 9.36 -2.99 15.59
C SER A 11 9.27 -4.26 14.76
N SER A 12 9.31 -4.16 13.45
CA SER A 12 9.23 -5.29 12.52
C SER A 12 10.06 -5.04 11.27
N LEU A 13 10.41 -6.12 10.57
CA LEU A 13 11.06 -6.07 9.28
C LEU A 13 10.55 -7.24 8.46
N LYS A 14 10.05 -6.98 7.26
CA LYS A 14 9.70 -8.00 6.28
C LYS A 14 10.76 -8.05 5.20
N TYR A 15 11.01 -9.24 4.66
CA TYR A 15 11.94 -9.41 3.56
C TYR A 15 11.46 -10.46 2.57
N GLN A 16 11.88 -10.28 1.32
CA GLN A 16 11.71 -11.25 0.25
C GLN A 16 12.96 -11.26 -0.62
N PHE A 17 13.51 -12.44 -0.85
CA PHE A 17 14.64 -12.67 -1.74
C PHE A 17 14.17 -13.39 -2.99
N LEU A 18 14.35 -12.79 -4.15
CA LEU A 18 13.79 -13.28 -5.42
C LEU A 18 14.70 -12.99 -6.61
N ASN A 19 14.50 -13.77 -7.68
CA ASN A 19 15.09 -13.51 -8.98
C ASN A 19 14.13 -12.70 -9.85
N VAL A 20 14.60 -11.60 -10.40
CA VAL A 20 13.78 -10.67 -11.21
C VAL A 20 13.36 -11.27 -12.54
N ASP A 21 14.24 -12.06 -13.18
CA ASP A 21 14.02 -12.58 -14.53
C ASP A 21 13.06 -13.77 -14.52
N THR A 22 13.23 -14.68 -13.56
CA THR A 22 12.40 -15.89 -13.43
C THR A 22 11.17 -15.70 -12.56
N ARG A 23 11.11 -14.61 -11.75
CA ARG A 23 10.12 -14.35 -10.70
C ARG A 23 10.13 -15.39 -9.58
N GLU A 24 11.15 -16.22 -9.50
CA GLU A 24 11.31 -17.22 -8.44
C GLU A 24 11.59 -16.54 -7.11
N VAL A 25 10.81 -16.91 -6.08
CA VAL A 25 11.01 -16.45 -4.70
C VAL A 25 11.82 -17.53 -3.96
N TYR A 26 13.09 -17.25 -3.72
CA TYR A 26 13.99 -18.15 -2.99
C TYR A 26 13.65 -18.22 -1.50
N ALA A 27 13.37 -17.05 -0.90
CA ALA A 27 13.02 -16.97 0.52
C ALA A 27 12.20 -15.72 0.81
N LYS A 28 11.35 -15.82 1.82
CA LYS A 28 10.62 -14.67 2.38
C LYS A 28 10.46 -14.84 3.89
N GLY A 29 10.27 -13.73 4.58
CA GLY A 29 10.11 -13.81 6.02
C GLY A 29 9.83 -12.46 6.68
N ASN A 30 9.75 -12.55 8.01
CA ASN A 30 9.52 -11.38 8.84
C ASN A 30 10.26 -11.52 10.18
N CYS A 31 10.85 -10.43 10.63
CA CYS A 31 11.31 -10.26 12.01
C CYS A 31 10.24 -9.49 12.75
N GLU A 32 9.82 -9.99 13.89
CA GLU A 32 8.74 -9.40 14.68
C GLU A 32 9.20 -9.08 16.10
N ARG A 33 8.60 -8.04 16.71
CA ARG A 33 8.88 -7.59 18.06
C ARG A 33 10.35 -7.17 18.26
N ILE A 34 10.95 -6.53 17.26
CA ILE A 34 12.31 -5.99 17.33
C ILE A 34 12.36 -4.95 18.47
N GLY A 35 13.33 -5.06 19.37
CA GLY A 35 13.45 -4.23 20.56
C GLY A 35 12.48 -4.58 21.70
N ILE A 36 11.70 -5.66 21.57
CA ILE A 36 10.66 -6.09 22.52
C ILE A 36 10.88 -7.57 22.88
N ASP A 37 10.57 -7.95 24.11
CA ASP A 37 10.66 -9.34 24.55
C ASP A 37 9.78 -10.28 23.73
N GLY A 38 10.28 -11.50 23.49
CA GLY A 38 9.60 -12.52 22.70
C GLY A 38 9.69 -12.28 21.18
N SER A 39 10.77 -11.64 20.74
CA SER A 39 11.07 -11.46 19.33
C SER A 39 11.36 -12.79 18.61
N PHE A 40 11.06 -12.84 17.31
CA PHE A 40 11.27 -14.02 16.49
C PHE A 40 11.48 -13.67 15.02
N VAL A 41 12.06 -14.60 14.27
CA VAL A 41 12.11 -14.57 12.80
C VAL A 41 11.17 -15.65 12.27
N GLY A 42 10.18 -15.22 11.45
CA GLY A 42 9.43 -16.11 10.58
C GLY A 42 10.15 -16.24 9.26
N HIS A 43 10.42 -17.46 8.79
CA HIS A 43 11.17 -17.73 7.55
C HIS A 43 10.47 -18.81 6.74
N GLU A 44 10.46 -18.64 5.44
CA GLU A 44 9.95 -19.58 4.44
C GLU A 44 10.93 -19.60 3.27
N GLU A 45 11.36 -20.79 2.87
CA GLU A 45 12.29 -20.99 1.77
C GLU A 45 11.65 -21.83 0.67
N ASN A 46 11.80 -21.40 -0.60
CA ASN A 46 11.31 -22.09 -1.80
C ASN A 46 9.82 -22.53 -1.72
N GLY A 47 8.95 -21.70 -1.13
CA GLY A 47 7.53 -22.02 -0.97
C GLY A 47 7.25 -23.14 0.03
N GLY A 48 8.24 -23.52 0.84
CA GLY A 48 8.13 -24.53 1.89
C GLY A 48 7.34 -24.03 3.11
N PRO A 49 7.25 -24.82 4.17
CA PRO A 49 6.52 -24.44 5.37
C PRO A 49 7.21 -23.29 6.11
N LYS A 50 6.41 -22.33 6.57
CA LYS A 50 6.92 -21.23 7.39
C LYS A 50 7.47 -21.75 8.72
N GLN A 51 8.73 -21.46 8.98
CA GLN A 51 9.42 -21.75 10.23
C GLN A 51 9.38 -20.54 11.15
N LYS A 52 9.25 -20.75 12.45
CA LYS A 52 9.38 -19.71 13.47
C LYS A 52 10.63 -19.96 14.28
N LEU A 53 11.60 -19.04 14.20
CA LEU A 53 12.86 -19.08 14.94
C LEU A 53 12.79 -18.06 16.08
N GLU A 54 12.70 -18.53 17.31
CA GLU A 54 12.75 -17.66 18.49
C GLU A 54 14.17 -17.20 18.72
N VAL A 55 14.42 -15.92 18.50
CA VAL A 55 15.73 -15.28 18.62
C VAL A 55 15.59 -13.90 19.23
N ALA A 56 16.57 -13.48 20.01
CA ALA A 56 16.61 -12.13 20.55
C ALA A 56 16.97 -11.14 19.44
N LEU A 57 16.08 -10.20 19.17
CA LEU A 57 16.27 -9.12 18.21
C LEU A 57 16.21 -7.76 18.95
N PRO A 58 17.30 -7.37 19.65
CA PRO A 58 17.32 -6.14 20.43
C PRO A 58 17.21 -4.87 19.56
N ASP A 59 17.59 -4.96 18.30
CA ASP A 59 17.59 -3.87 17.34
C ASP A 59 17.49 -4.37 15.88
N HIS A 60 17.25 -3.44 14.94
CA HIS A 60 17.17 -3.74 13.51
C HIS A 60 18.51 -4.24 12.94
N ARG A 61 19.66 -3.81 13.47
CA ARG A 61 20.98 -4.29 13.03
C ARG A 61 21.13 -5.78 13.30
N THR A 62 20.69 -6.24 14.46
CA THR A 62 20.68 -7.67 14.81
C THR A 62 19.70 -8.44 13.93
N ALA A 63 18.50 -7.89 13.68
CA ALA A 63 17.51 -8.50 12.80
C ALA A 63 18.06 -8.70 11.37
N ILE A 64 18.68 -7.66 10.80
CA ILE A 64 19.30 -7.72 9.46
C ILE A 64 20.42 -8.77 9.42
N LYS A 65 21.28 -8.84 10.45
CA LYS A 65 22.32 -9.88 10.53
C LYS A 65 21.71 -11.28 10.48
N HIS A 66 20.65 -11.53 11.24
CA HIS A 66 19.97 -12.83 11.22
C HIS A 66 19.37 -13.16 9.87
N VAL A 67 18.73 -12.19 9.19
CA VAL A 67 18.20 -12.37 7.84
C VAL A 67 19.32 -12.78 6.87
N PHE A 68 20.43 -12.05 6.86
CA PHE A 68 21.56 -12.38 5.97
C PHE A 68 22.21 -13.73 6.31
N GLU A 69 22.32 -14.09 7.59
CA GLU A 69 22.85 -15.42 7.97
C GLU A 69 21.93 -16.55 7.49
N ILE A 70 20.63 -16.39 7.61
CA ILE A 70 19.64 -17.35 7.09
C ILE A 70 19.76 -17.45 5.57
N LEU A 71 19.85 -16.33 4.87
CA LEU A 71 19.92 -16.30 3.41
C LEU A 71 21.23 -16.89 2.84
N LYS A 72 22.29 -17.09 3.64
CA LYS A 72 23.50 -17.83 3.20
C LYS A 72 23.22 -19.29 2.84
N ALA A 73 22.13 -19.86 3.32
CA ALA A 73 21.73 -21.23 2.94
C ALA A 73 21.15 -21.30 1.53
N VAL A 74 20.69 -20.17 0.99
CA VAL A 74 20.19 -20.07 -0.38
C VAL A 74 21.37 -20.02 -1.34
N ASP A 75 21.41 -20.95 -2.30
CA ASP A 75 22.49 -21.05 -3.30
C ASP A 75 22.31 -20.01 -4.42
N ALA A 76 22.25 -18.73 -4.04
CA ALA A 76 22.16 -17.60 -4.95
C ALA A 76 22.81 -16.35 -4.33
N PRO A 77 23.63 -15.60 -5.09
CA PRO A 77 24.19 -14.33 -4.59
C PRO A 77 23.10 -13.27 -4.49
N ILE A 78 23.22 -12.34 -3.54
CA ILE A 78 22.40 -11.12 -3.50
C ILE A 78 23.10 -10.06 -4.33
N ASP A 79 22.51 -9.69 -5.48
CA ASP A 79 23.07 -8.73 -6.44
C ASP A 79 22.68 -7.28 -6.10
N GLY A 80 21.55 -7.09 -5.42
CA GLY A 80 21.06 -5.76 -5.01
C GLY A 80 20.06 -5.84 -3.85
N ILE A 81 19.90 -4.72 -3.15
CA ILE A 81 18.94 -4.58 -2.05
C ILE A 81 17.98 -3.44 -2.38
N GLY A 82 16.67 -3.74 -2.35
CA GLY A 82 15.60 -2.76 -2.50
C GLY A 82 14.95 -2.44 -1.16
N HIS A 83 14.85 -1.15 -0.86
CA HIS A 83 14.22 -0.67 0.37
C HIS A 83 12.91 0.03 0.04
N ARG A 84 11.79 -0.50 0.53
CA ARG A 84 10.54 0.24 0.51
C ARG A 84 10.65 1.44 1.45
N VAL A 85 10.21 2.60 0.97
CA VAL A 85 10.07 3.82 1.77
C VAL A 85 8.65 4.34 1.63
N VAL A 86 7.95 4.53 2.76
CA VAL A 86 6.53 4.91 2.75
C VAL A 86 6.34 6.31 2.18
N GLN A 87 7.23 7.26 2.50
CA GLN A 87 7.07 8.65 2.06
C GLN A 87 8.36 9.16 1.40
N GLY A 88 8.27 9.48 0.10
CA GLY A 88 9.36 10.08 -0.66
C GLY A 88 9.34 11.61 -0.67
N GLY A 89 8.22 12.21 -0.28
CA GLY A 89 8.03 13.65 -0.25
C GLY A 89 8.24 14.31 -1.61
N TRP A 90 8.89 15.45 -1.59
CA TRP A 90 9.19 16.25 -2.78
C TRP A 90 10.54 15.94 -3.42
N TYR A 91 11.33 15.02 -2.82
CA TYR A 91 12.67 14.67 -3.31
C TYR A 91 12.69 13.48 -4.26
N PHE A 92 11.69 12.59 -4.19
CA PHE A 92 11.72 11.33 -4.93
C PHE A 92 10.63 11.28 -6.02
N PRO A 93 10.91 11.78 -7.23
CA PRO A 93 10.01 11.58 -8.39
C PRO A 93 10.02 10.12 -8.88
N GLU A 94 11.06 9.37 -8.54
CA GLU A 94 11.31 7.98 -8.92
C GLU A 94 12.19 7.29 -7.86
N SER A 95 12.44 6.01 -8.04
CA SER A 95 13.38 5.24 -7.20
C SER A 95 14.82 5.75 -7.39
N ALA A 96 15.64 5.65 -6.36
CA ALA A 96 16.99 6.21 -6.37
C ALA A 96 18.01 5.31 -5.67
N LEU A 97 19.28 5.41 -6.11
CA LEU A 97 20.41 4.79 -5.40
C LEU A 97 20.57 5.37 -4.00
N VAL A 98 20.94 4.53 -3.05
CA VAL A 98 21.27 4.97 -1.70
C VAL A 98 22.62 5.70 -1.71
N THR A 99 22.59 6.97 -1.35
CA THR A 99 23.76 7.84 -1.11
C THR A 99 23.55 8.56 0.22
N ASP A 100 24.55 9.30 0.70
CA ASP A 100 24.37 10.16 1.89
C ASP A 100 23.28 11.22 1.65
N GLU A 101 23.19 11.74 0.44
CA GLU A 101 22.21 12.73 0.03
C GLU A 101 20.79 12.16 0.03
N THR A 102 20.56 11.04 -0.68
CA THR A 102 19.22 10.42 -0.77
C THR A 102 18.75 9.87 0.57
N LEU A 103 19.65 9.36 1.40
CA LEU A 103 19.33 8.96 2.78
C LEU A 103 18.98 10.18 3.65
N GLY A 104 19.67 11.31 3.43
CA GLY A 104 19.31 12.59 4.04
C GLY A 104 17.88 13.02 3.70
N TRP A 105 17.49 12.90 2.43
CA TRP A 105 16.13 13.21 1.98
C TRP A 105 15.06 12.34 2.64
N VAL A 106 15.30 11.02 2.82
CA VAL A 106 14.35 10.13 3.54
C VAL A 106 14.12 10.62 4.96
N ARG A 107 15.18 11.10 5.64
CA ARG A 107 15.09 11.65 7.00
C ARG A 107 14.38 13.00 7.03
N GLU A 108 14.63 13.86 6.03
CA GLU A 108 14.02 15.19 5.96
C GLU A 108 12.50 15.12 5.77
N VAL A 109 12.01 14.17 4.96
CA VAL A 109 10.57 13.98 4.75
C VAL A 109 9.90 13.10 5.81
N ALA A 110 10.64 12.56 6.76
CA ALA A 110 10.11 11.70 7.84
C ALA A 110 8.97 12.33 8.66
N PRO A 111 8.86 13.64 8.86
CA PRO A 111 7.69 14.24 9.49
C PRO A 111 6.35 13.97 8.80
N LEU A 112 6.34 13.62 7.50
CA LEU A 112 5.14 13.21 6.76
C LEU A 112 4.70 11.76 7.07
N ALA A 113 5.62 10.90 7.52
CA ALA A 113 5.37 9.51 7.89
C ALA A 113 6.26 9.09 9.08
N PRO A 114 6.13 9.73 10.26
CA PRO A 114 7.08 9.59 11.36
C PRO A 114 7.15 8.19 11.96
N LEU A 115 6.10 7.39 11.82
CA LEU A 115 6.06 5.99 12.29
C LEU A 115 6.81 5.01 11.39
N HIS A 116 7.23 5.45 10.19
CA HIS A 116 7.85 4.61 9.15
C HIS A 116 9.23 5.13 8.75
N ASN A 117 9.32 6.32 8.16
CA ASN A 117 10.53 6.81 7.51
C ASN A 117 11.78 6.83 8.39
N TYR A 118 11.66 7.10 9.69
CA TYR A 118 12.83 7.06 10.58
C TYR A 118 13.42 5.65 10.70
N ALA A 119 12.56 4.65 10.93
CA ALA A 119 12.99 3.25 11.01
C ALA A 119 13.52 2.74 9.66
N GLU A 120 12.87 3.14 8.55
CA GLU A 120 13.31 2.83 7.19
C GLU A 120 14.70 3.41 6.91
N ALA A 121 14.93 4.68 7.23
CA ALA A 121 16.23 5.33 7.05
C ALA A 121 17.35 4.63 7.86
N ASP A 122 17.07 4.25 9.10
CA ASP A 122 18.05 3.53 9.94
C ASP A 122 18.38 2.15 9.36
N VAL A 123 17.37 1.43 8.84
CA VAL A 123 17.58 0.13 8.19
C VAL A 123 18.37 0.26 6.89
N ILE A 124 18.08 1.27 6.07
CA ILE A 124 18.84 1.57 4.85
C ILE A 124 20.31 1.83 5.18
N GLU A 125 20.60 2.66 6.18
CA GLU A 125 21.97 2.97 6.63
C GLU A 125 22.68 1.71 7.13
N ILE A 126 22.00 0.88 7.93
CA ILE A 126 22.54 -0.38 8.42
C ILE A 126 22.91 -1.31 7.26
N CYS A 127 22.04 -1.47 6.26
CA CYS A 127 22.29 -2.33 5.09
C CYS A 127 23.46 -1.81 4.27
N ARG A 128 23.50 -0.52 3.98
CA ARG A 128 24.60 0.14 3.25
C ARG A 128 25.95 -0.07 3.94
N ASP A 129 25.99 0.12 5.26
CA ASP A 129 27.24 0.03 6.02
C ASP A 129 27.73 -1.40 6.17
N MET A 130 26.81 -2.36 6.33
CA MET A 130 27.15 -3.77 6.53
C MET A 130 27.50 -4.48 5.22
N PHE A 131 26.94 -4.04 4.11
CA PHE A 131 27.03 -4.71 2.80
C PHE A 131 27.43 -3.71 1.71
N ALA A 132 28.48 -2.95 1.96
CA ALA A 132 28.96 -1.85 1.10
C ALA A 132 29.26 -2.26 -0.37
N GLN A 133 29.48 -3.56 -0.63
CA GLN A 133 29.68 -4.10 -1.97
C GLN A 133 28.39 -4.39 -2.73
N ILE A 134 27.23 -4.36 -2.06
CA ILE A 134 25.92 -4.61 -2.67
C ILE A 134 25.23 -3.26 -2.88
N GLY A 135 24.77 -3.01 -4.11
CA GLY A 135 24.00 -1.80 -4.41
C GLY A 135 22.69 -1.76 -3.65
N ASN A 136 22.34 -0.61 -3.10
CA ASN A 136 21.11 -0.38 -2.36
C ASN A 136 20.25 0.67 -3.08
N VAL A 137 18.93 0.44 -3.17
CA VAL A 137 17.97 1.29 -3.87
C VAL A 137 16.81 1.66 -2.94
N ILE A 138 16.48 2.94 -2.88
CA ILE A 138 15.29 3.48 -2.23
C ILE A 138 14.12 3.43 -3.23
N VAL A 139 13.01 2.80 -2.84
CA VAL A 139 11.79 2.72 -3.65
C VAL A 139 10.62 3.32 -2.87
N PRO A 140 10.27 4.60 -3.14
CA PRO A 140 9.22 5.28 -2.40
C PRO A 140 7.82 4.89 -2.90
N ASP A 141 6.90 4.59 -1.98
CA ASP A 141 5.50 4.32 -2.30
C ASP A 141 4.77 5.51 -2.94
N THR A 142 5.30 6.71 -2.78
CA THR A 142 4.71 7.93 -3.35
C THR A 142 5.24 8.27 -4.74
N ALA A 143 6.32 7.65 -5.19
CA ALA A 143 7.00 8.00 -6.45
C ALA A 143 6.08 7.85 -7.66
N PHE A 144 5.25 6.80 -7.72
CA PHE A 144 4.30 6.59 -8.82
C PHE A 144 3.28 7.74 -8.97
N HIS A 145 2.97 8.44 -7.87
CA HIS A 145 2.02 9.56 -7.84
C HIS A 145 2.68 10.93 -8.03
N TYR A 146 4.01 10.99 -8.07
CA TYR A 146 4.74 12.26 -8.09
C TYR A 146 4.36 13.14 -9.29
N HIS A 147 4.18 12.54 -10.46
CA HIS A 147 3.91 13.20 -11.72
C HIS A 147 2.41 13.41 -12.03
N MET A 148 1.53 13.27 -11.04
CA MET A 148 0.13 13.65 -11.21
C MET A 148 0.01 15.08 -11.78
N PRO A 149 -1.01 15.38 -12.60
CA PRO A 149 -1.29 16.74 -13.05
C PRO A 149 -1.43 17.73 -11.88
N GLU A 150 -0.95 18.96 -12.04
CA GLU A 150 -0.93 19.94 -10.94
C GLU A 150 -2.31 20.16 -10.31
N HIS A 151 -3.36 20.20 -11.12
CA HIS A 151 -4.73 20.37 -10.64
C HIS A 151 -5.26 19.18 -9.81
N ALA A 152 -4.63 18.01 -9.89
CA ALA A 152 -4.97 16.84 -9.09
C ALA A 152 -4.19 16.81 -7.77
N TRP A 153 -2.89 17.18 -7.77
CA TRP A 153 -2.09 17.10 -6.55
C TRP A 153 -2.11 18.37 -5.69
N ARG A 154 -2.46 19.55 -6.26
CA ARG A 154 -2.41 20.83 -5.54
C ARG A 154 -3.66 21.02 -4.67
N TYR A 155 -3.47 21.31 -3.40
CA TYR A 155 -4.55 21.77 -2.54
C TYR A 155 -4.86 23.26 -2.79
N ALA A 156 -6.12 23.65 -2.67
CA ALA A 156 -6.57 25.05 -2.82
C ALA A 156 -6.27 25.87 -1.55
N LEU A 157 -5.01 25.90 -1.17
CA LEU A 157 -4.45 26.68 -0.06
C LEU A 157 -3.62 27.85 -0.58
N PRO A 158 -3.29 28.86 0.25
CA PRO A 158 -2.39 29.94 -0.14
C PRO A 158 -1.08 29.40 -0.70
N ARG A 159 -0.61 30.00 -1.82
CA ARG A 159 0.59 29.53 -2.54
C ARG A 159 1.82 29.47 -1.67
N ASP A 160 2.04 30.51 -0.87
CA ASP A 160 3.18 30.62 0.05
C ASP A 160 3.21 29.49 1.09
N VAL A 161 2.02 29.05 1.56
CA VAL A 161 1.88 27.89 2.46
C VAL A 161 2.22 26.59 1.72
N VAL A 162 1.65 26.40 0.53
CA VAL A 162 1.90 25.20 -0.28
C VAL A 162 3.38 25.08 -0.64
N ASP A 163 3.97 26.19 -1.08
CA ASP A 163 5.35 26.19 -1.58
C ASP A 163 6.39 26.10 -0.41
N THR A 164 6.11 26.74 0.73
CA THR A 164 7.02 26.72 1.89
C THR A 164 7.04 25.39 2.61
N TYR A 165 5.87 24.77 2.76
CA TYR A 165 5.72 23.53 3.54
C TYR A 165 5.53 22.28 2.69
N HIS A 166 5.65 22.41 1.36
CA HIS A 166 5.48 21.33 0.39
C HIS A 166 4.16 20.56 0.58
N VAL A 167 3.08 21.30 0.90
CA VAL A 167 1.76 20.73 1.14
C VAL A 167 1.10 20.36 -0.18
N ARG A 168 1.06 19.04 -0.46
CA ARG A 168 0.44 18.51 -1.67
C ARG A 168 -0.11 17.09 -1.43
N LYS A 169 -0.91 16.61 -2.36
CA LYS A 169 -1.28 15.21 -2.43
C LYS A 169 -0.05 14.40 -2.90
N TYR A 170 0.45 13.50 -2.03
CA TYR A 170 1.55 12.58 -2.35
C TYR A 170 1.03 11.20 -2.74
N GLY A 171 -0.08 10.77 -2.15
CA GLY A 171 -0.59 9.42 -2.30
C GLY A 171 0.20 8.38 -1.50
N ALA A 172 -0.14 7.12 -1.67
CA ALA A 172 0.59 5.96 -1.17
C ALA A 172 0.19 4.70 -1.94
N HIS A 173 0.77 3.53 -1.61
CA HIS A 173 0.61 2.27 -2.33
C HIS A 173 1.00 2.36 -3.82
N GLY A 174 1.84 3.32 -4.18
CA GLY A 174 2.23 3.54 -5.58
C GLY A 174 2.90 2.32 -6.21
N THR A 175 3.71 1.59 -5.45
CA THR A 175 4.33 0.34 -5.88
C THR A 175 3.28 -0.71 -6.26
N SER A 176 2.23 -0.87 -5.44
CA SER A 176 1.10 -1.75 -5.73
C SER A 176 0.32 -1.29 -6.97
N HIS A 177 -0.09 -0.02 -7.04
CA HIS A 177 -0.83 0.53 -8.17
C HIS A 177 -0.07 0.38 -9.49
N ARG A 178 1.24 0.59 -9.48
CA ARG A 178 2.11 0.40 -10.65
C ARG A 178 2.18 -1.07 -11.07
N PHE A 179 2.26 -2.00 -10.11
CA PHE A 179 2.20 -3.44 -10.39
C PHE A 179 0.87 -3.84 -11.02
N ILE A 180 -0.25 -3.34 -10.49
CA ILE A 180 -1.59 -3.64 -11.02
C ILE A 180 -1.73 -3.13 -12.46
N TRP A 181 -1.29 -1.90 -12.75
CA TRP A 181 -1.28 -1.39 -14.12
C TRP A 181 -0.50 -2.31 -15.04
N ARG A 182 0.74 -2.62 -14.69
CA ARG A 182 1.62 -3.47 -15.49
C ARG A 182 0.96 -4.83 -15.79
N THR A 183 0.44 -5.49 -14.77
CA THR A 183 -0.19 -6.81 -14.90
C THR A 183 -1.45 -6.76 -15.76
N VAL A 184 -2.31 -5.75 -15.55
CA VAL A 184 -3.52 -5.58 -16.35
C VAL A 184 -3.18 -5.28 -17.81
N HIS A 185 -2.18 -4.42 -18.05
CA HIS A 185 -1.73 -4.09 -19.41
C HIS A 185 -1.08 -5.29 -20.11
N GLU A 186 -0.28 -6.09 -19.42
CA GLU A 186 0.28 -7.34 -19.96
C GLU A 186 -0.83 -8.33 -20.39
N LEU A 187 -1.94 -8.40 -19.63
CA LEU A 187 -3.05 -9.31 -19.91
C LEU A 187 -4.05 -8.81 -20.94
N ARG A 188 -4.25 -7.50 -21.05
CA ARG A 188 -5.33 -6.90 -21.84
C ARG A 188 -4.87 -6.06 -23.01
N GLY A 189 -3.61 -5.59 -22.99
CA GLY A 189 -3.05 -4.71 -24.03
C GLY A 189 -3.91 -3.46 -24.22
N ASP A 190 -4.11 -3.08 -25.48
CA ASP A 190 -4.88 -1.89 -25.89
C ASP A 190 -6.38 -1.90 -25.53
N LYS A 191 -6.85 -2.92 -24.80
CA LYS A 191 -8.22 -2.93 -24.24
C LYS A 191 -8.32 -2.19 -22.90
N THR A 192 -7.22 -1.70 -22.38
CA THR A 192 -7.17 -0.94 -21.13
C THR A 192 -6.22 0.24 -21.29
N HIS A 193 -6.79 1.43 -21.46
CA HIS A 193 -6.08 2.71 -21.39
C HIS A 193 -6.32 3.39 -20.06
N ARG A 194 -7.51 3.22 -19.46
CA ARG A 194 -7.94 3.87 -18.22
C ARG A 194 -8.29 2.81 -17.19
N LEU A 195 -7.48 2.72 -16.17
CA LEU A 195 -7.61 1.77 -15.07
C LEU A 195 -7.86 2.50 -13.76
N VAL A 196 -8.87 2.10 -13.01
CA VAL A 196 -8.94 2.41 -11.58
C VAL A 196 -8.48 1.19 -10.80
N SER A 197 -7.33 1.32 -10.15
CA SER A 197 -6.78 0.31 -9.26
C SER A 197 -7.29 0.54 -7.84
N CYS A 198 -7.96 -0.48 -7.27
CA CYS A 198 -8.58 -0.44 -5.95
C CYS A 198 -7.77 -1.32 -5.00
N HIS A 199 -6.77 -0.74 -4.33
CA HIS A 199 -5.98 -1.40 -3.29
C HIS A 199 -6.77 -1.36 -1.99
N LEU A 200 -7.46 -2.46 -1.67
CA LEU A 200 -8.34 -2.58 -0.51
C LEU A 200 -7.73 -3.54 0.51
N GLY A 201 -7.08 -3.00 1.51
CA GLY A 201 -6.48 -3.72 2.62
C GLY A 201 -6.84 -3.08 3.96
N SER A 202 -6.06 -3.33 5.01
CA SER A 202 -6.17 -2.60 6.29
C SER A 202 -5.90 -1.10 6.10
N GLY A 203 -4.91 -0.74 5.23
CA GLY A 203 -4.84 0.54 4.55
C GLY A 203 -5.47 0.39 3.17
N ALA A 204 -6.18 1.41 2.67
CA ALA A 204 -6.88 1.34 1.40
C ALA A 204 -6.73 2.63 0.59
N SER A 205 -6.52 2.49 -0.72
CA SER A 205 -6.50 3.60 -1.67
C SER A 205 -6.98 3.19 -3.05
N LEU A 206 -7.48 4.15 -3.81
CA LEU A 206 -7.74 4.02 -5.23
C LEU A 206 -6.78 4.92 -6.00
N CYS A 207 -6.44 4.49 -7.21
CA CYS A 207 -5.61 5.26 -8.13
C CYS A 207 -6.19 5.23 -9.54
N ALA A 208 -6.33 6.40 -10.13
CA ALA A 208 -6.67 6.60 -11.53
C ALA A 208 -5.39 6.53 -12.37
N ILE A 209 -5.34 5.60 -13.32
CA ILE A 209 -4.15 5.35 -14.13
C ILE A 209 -4.55 5.40 -15.61
N GLU A 210 -3.98 6.34 -16.38
CA GLU A 210 -4.17 6.46 -17.81
C GLU A 210 -2.84 6.23 -18.53
N ASP A 211 -2.80 5.20 -19.40
CA ASP A 211 -1.60 4.81 -20.15
C ASP A 211 -0.33 4.71 -19.30
N GLY A 212 -0.44 4.11 -18.10
CA GLY A 212 0.67 3.88 -17.18
C GLY A 212 1.02 5.06 -16.27
N LYS A 213 0.32 6.18 -16.37
CA LYS A 213 0.57 7.38 -15.56
C LYS A 213 -0.53 7.57 -14.52
N CYS A 214 -0.14 7.86 -13.30
CA CYS A 214 -1.08 8.26 -12.26
C CYS A 214 -1.70 9.63 -12.60
N MET A 215 -3.02 9.65 -12.74
CA MET A 215 -3.79 10.87 -12.99
C MET A 215 -4.34 11.46 -11.69
N ASP A 216 -4.72 10.60 -10.74
CA ASP A 216 -5.18 10.97 -9.41
C ASP A 216 -5.09 9.78 -8.45
N THR A 217 -5.16 10.04 -7.15
CA THR A 217 -5.23 8.99 -6.11
C THR A 217 -5.99 9.51 -4.89
N THR A 218 -6.54 8.61 -4.09
CA THR A 218 -7.40 8.98 -2.96
C THR A 218 -6.65 9.36 -1.69
N MET A 219 -5.44 8.83 -1.45
CA MET A 219 -4.63 9.28 -0.32
C MET A 219 -4.02 10.64 -0.61
N GLY A 220 -3.96 11.49 0.42
CA GLY A 220 -3.61 12.90 0.31
C GLY A 220 -2.16 13.22 0.69
N LEU A 221 -1.99 14.24 1.55
CA LEU A 221 -0.71 14.60 2.16
C LEU A 221 -0.10 13.43 2.93
N THR A 222 -0.96 12.68 3.61
CA THR A 222 -0.63 11.47 4.37
C THR A 222 -1.55 10.32 3.97
N PRO A 223 -1.25 9.08 4.39
CA PRO A 223 -2.14 7.93 4.14
C PRO A 223 -3.45 7.93 4.95
N LEU A 224 -3.85 9.05 5.54
CA LEU A 224 -5.11 9.19 6.28
C LEU A 224 -6.31 9.47 5.38
N ASP A 225 -6.11 10.29 4.34
CA ASP A 225 -7.19 10.73 3.43
C ASP A 225 -7.72 9.61 2.53
N GLY A 226 -8.91 9.79 2.00
CA GLY A 226 -9.55 8.89 1.03
C GLY A 226 -10.57 7.94 1.65
N LEU A 227 -10.35 6.64 1.50
CA LEU A 227 -11.26 5.59 1.95
C LEU A 227 -11.33 5.48 3.48
N ILE A 228 -12.44 4.95 3.97
CA ILE A 228 -12.53 4.40 5.31
C ILE A 228 -11.63 3.15 5.34
N MET A 229 -10.78 3.04 6.36
CA MET A 229 -9.81 1.96 6.49
C MET A 229 -10.05 1.18 7.80
N GLY A 230 -9.22 0.24 8.14
CA GLY A 230 -9.37 -0.55 9.37
C GLY A 230 -9.52 0.32 10.62
N THR A 231 -8.59 1.29 10.81
CA THR A 231 -8.57 2.21 11.97
C THR A 231 -8.55 3.69 11.60
N ARG A 232 -8.40 4.04 10.32
CA ARG A 232 -8.32 5.42 9.83
C ARG A 232 -9.69 5.89 9.34
N CYS A 233 -10.03 7.14 9.65
CA CYS A 233 -11.34 7.71 9.30
C CYS A 233 -11.54 7.93 7.79
N GLY A 234 -10.48 8.07 7.01
CA GLY A 234 -10.56 8.56 5.63
C GLY A 234 -10.91 10.05 5.57
N THR A 235 -11.43 10.50 4.43
CA THR A 235 -11.81 11.90 4.22
C THR A 235 -12.92 12.34 5.18
N ILE A 236 -12.66 13.41 5.91
CA ILE A 236 -13.65 14.14 6.74
C ILE A 236 -13.61 15.63 6.45
N ASP A 237 -14.62 16.38 6.88
CA ASP A 237 -14.54 17.84 6.87
C ASP A 237 -13.39 18.34 7.76
N PRO A 238 -12.41 19.09 7.21
CA PRO A 238 -11.29 19.64 7.98
C PRO A 238 -11.69 20.44 9.23
N SER A 239 -12.85 21.06 9.20
CA SER A 239 -13.41 21.82 10.33
C SER A 239 -13.74 20.92 11.54
N THR A 240 -13.87 19.60 11.33
CA THR A 240 -14.05 18.62 12.42
C THR A 240 -12.89 18.68 13.40
N VAL A 241 -11.65 18.82 12.92
CA VAL A 241 -10.45 18.94 13.75
C VAL A 241 -10.55 20.18 14.65
N VAL A 242 -10.91 21.31 14.04
CA VAL A 242 -11.06 22.60 14.76
C VAL A 242 -12.21 22.54 15.78
N TYR A 243 -13.33 21.90 15.42
CA TYR A 243 -14.50 21.76 16.28
C TYR A 243 -14.18 20.88 17.50
N LEU A 244 -13.58 19.71 17.29
CA LEU A 244 -13.19 18.80 18.37
C LEU A 244 -12.15 19.45 19.32
N ASN A 245 -11.21 20.22 18.77
CA ASN A 245 -10.25 20.94 19.62
C ASN A 245 -10.93 22.04 20.46
N ARG A 246 -11.75 22.90 19.84
CA ARG A 246 -12.34 24.07 20.51
C ARG A 246 -13.51 23.73 21.42
N VAL A 247 -14.35 22.78 21.00
CA VAL A 247 -15.61 22.44 21.69
C VAL A 247 -15.46 21.15 22.48
N GLY A 248 -14.82 20.13 21.91
CA GLY A 248 -14.58 18.84 22.56
C GLY A 248 -13.43 18.85 23.58
N GLY A 249 -12.53 19.87 23.51
CA GLY A 249 -11.38 19.99 24.40
C GLY A 249 -10.23 19.00 24.10
N TYR A 250 -10.28 18.30 22.97
CA TYR A 250 -9.21 17.39 22.56
C TYR A 250 -7.97 18.16 22.09
N SER A 251 -6.78 17.71 22.46
CA SER A 251 -5.54 18.22 21.88
C SER A 251 -5.40 17.77 20.41
N ILE A 252 -4.54 18.44 19.63
CA ILE A 252 -4.27 18.04 18.25
C ILE A 252 -3.73 16.61 18.19
N ASP A 253 -2.85 16.21 19.11
CA ASP A 253 -2.28 14.85 19.16
C ASP A 253 -3.35 13.79 19.49
N GLN A 254 -4.32 14.12 20.33
CA GLN A 254 -5.46 13.24 20.61
C GLN A 254 -6.36 13.08 19.39
N ILE A 255 -6.60 14.16 18.63
CA ILE A 255 -7.38 14.12 17.40
C ILE A 255 -6.64 13.32 16.33
N ASP A 256 -5.34 13.52 16.18
CA ASP A 256 -4.51 12.74 15.25
C ASP A 256 -4.57 11.24 15.58
N THR A 257 -4.40 10.89 16.86
CA THR A 257 -4.52 9.49 17.33
C THR A 257 -5.91 8.92 17.04
N MET A 258 -6.97 9.66 17.33
CA MET A 258 -8.36 9.28 17.06
C MET A 258 -8.57 8.99 15.58
N MET A 259 -8.14 9.90 14.69
CA MET A 259 -8.34 9.77 13.25
C MET A 259 -7.54 8.60 12.63
N ASN A 260 -6.34 8.32 13.15
CA ASN A 260 -5.43 7.32 12.60
C ASN A 260 -5.59 5.92 13.19
N LYS A 261 -5.97 5.80 14.48
CA LYS A 261 -5.90 4.54 15.23
C LYS A 261 -7.21 4.08 15.86
N GLU A 262 -8.18 4.97 16.03
CA GLU A 262 -9.41 4.71 16.80
C GLU A 262 -10.68 4.90 15.96
N SER A 263 -10.53 5.15 14.66
CA SER A 263 -11.60 5.43 13.70
C SER A 263 -11.82 4.27 12.72
N GLY A 264 -12.37 4.56 11.56
CA GLY A 264 -12.54 3.61 10.47
C GLY A 264 -13.54 2.51 10.77
N LEU A 265 -13.30 1.34 10.19
CA LEU A 265 -14.15 0.15 10.39
C LEU A 265 -14.24 -0.25 11.85
N LEU A 266 -13.14 -0.13 12.60
CA LEU A 266 -13.09 -0.39 14.04
C LEU A 266 -14.12 0.46 14.80
N ALA A 267 -14.13 1.77 14.58
CA ALA A 267 -15.01 2.68 15.29
C ALA A 267 -16.48 2.49 14.90
N VAL A 268 -16.76 2.32 13.62
CA VAL A 268 -18.14 2.20 13.13
C VAL A 268 -18.76 0.86 13.54
N SER A 269 -18.01 -0.23 13.46
CA SER A 269 -18.48 -1.54 13.88
C SER A 269 -18.50 -1.71 15.40
N GLY A 270 -17.63 -0.98 16.13
CA GLY A 270 -17.39 -1.21 17.56
C GLY A 270 -16.83 -2.61 17.87
N ARG A 271 -16.38 -3.37 16.85
CA ARG A 271 -16.00 -4.78 16.97
C ARG A 271 -14.53 -5.02 16.63
N SER A 272 -14.12 -4.68 15.42
CA SER A 272 -12.79 -5.03 14.90
C SER A 272 -12.38 -4.09 13.77
N SER A 273 -11.07 -4.00 13.53
CA SER A 273 -10.49 -3.38 12.32
C SER A 273 -10.35 -4.39 11.17
N ASP A 274 -10.59 -5.68 11.43
CA ASP A 274 -10.51 -6.75 10.43
C ASP A 274 -11.86 -6.92 9.75
N SER A 275 -11.89 -6.79 8.42
CA SER A 275 -13.11 -6.91 7.63
C SER A 275 -13.80 -8.27 7.77
N ARG A 276 -13.04 -9.34 8.03
CA ARG A 276 -13.59 -10.70 8.22
C ARG A 276 -14.47 -10.80 9.45
N ASP A 277 -14.02 -10.20 10.58
CA ASP A 277 -14.80 -10.16 11.81
C ASP A 277 -16.07 -9.32 11.65
N ILE A 278 -16.00 -8.28 10.80
CA ILE A 278 -17.13 -7.39 10.53
C ILE A 278 -18.13 -8.07 9.61
N GLU A 279 -17.68 -8.77 8.55
CA GLU A 279 -18.53 -9.60 7.70
C GLU A 279 -19.27 -10.67 8.53
N GLU A 280 -18.54 -11.37 9.42
CA GLU A 280 -19.14 -12.36 10.33
C GLU A 280 -20.19 -11.72 11.24
N GLY A 281 -19.89 -10.54 11.82
CA GLY A 281 -20.84 -9.81 12.66
C GLY A 281 -22.10 -9.40 11.89
N ALA A 282 -21.94 -8.90 10.67
CA ALA A 282 -23.04 -8.51 9.80
C ALA A 282 -23.96 -9.70 9.44
N HIS A 283 -23.39 -10.89 9.18
CA HIS A 283 -24.12 -12.11 8.87
C HIS A 283 -24.98 -12.63 10.04
N VAL A 284 -24.57 -12.36 11.28
CA VAL A 284 -25.39 -12.71 12.47
C VAL A 284 -26.32 -11.58 12.91
N GLY A 285 -26.44 -10.51 12.12
CA GLY A 285 -27.42 -9.44 12.31
C GLY A 285 -26.92 -8.26 13.17
N ASP A 286 -25.61 -8.11 13.36
CA ASP A 286 -25.03 -6.94 14.04
C ASP A 286 -25.18 -5.68 13.16
N GLU A 287 -26.06 -4.77 13.57
CA GLU A 287 -26.39 -3.55 12.81
C GLU A 287 -25.19 -2.59 12.66
N HIS A 288 -24.25 -2.56 13.62
CA HIS A 288 -23.04 -1.74 13.53
C HIS A 288 -22.06 -2.32 12.51
N CYS A 289 -21.92 -3.65 12.46
CA CYS A 289 -21.13 -4.31 11.43
C CYS A 289 -21.74 -4.10 10.03
N GLN A 290 -23.06 -4.22 9.89
CA GLN A 290 -23.76 -3.92 8.63
C GLN A 290 -23.53 -2.47 8.19
N MET A 291 -23.63 -1.51 9.11
CA MET A 291 -23.37 -0.09 8.83
C MET A 291 -21.91 0.14 8.39
N ALA A 292 -20.95 -0.52 9.03
CA ALA A 292 -19.53 -0.40 8.67
C ALA A 292 -19.26 -0.89 7.24
N LEU A 293 -19.84 -2.03 6.84
CA LEU A 293 -19.76 -2.54 5.48
C LEU A 293 -20.45 -1.60 4.47
N GLU A 294 -21.65 -1.12 4.80
CA GLU A 294 -22.40 -0.17 3.98
C GLU A 294 -21.59 1.12 3.72
N MET A 295 -20.98 1.69 4.75
CA MET A 295 -20.13 2.87 4.62
C MET A 295 -18.91 2.59 3.76
N PHE A 296 -18.29 1.41 3.91
CA PHE A 296 -17.14 1.02 3.10
C PHE A 296 -17.51 0.88 1.62
N TYR A 297 -18.59 0.18 1.29
CA TYR A 297 -19.08 0.03 -0.09
C TYR A 297 -19.42 1.38 -0.71
N TYR A 298 -20.15 2.20 0.04
CA TYR A 298 -20.59 3.51 -0.41
C TYR A 298 -19.41 4.43 -0.73
N ARG A 299 -18.45 4.54 0.19
CA ARG A 299 -17.29 5.41 0.00
C ARG A 299 -16.35 4.91 -1.08
N THR A 300 -16.16 3.60 -1.18
CA THR A 300 -15.34 3.02 -2.26
C THR A 300 -15.96 3.30 -3.62
N ALA A 301 -17.27 3.14 -3.78
CA ALA A 301 -17.96 3.43 -5.04
C ALA A 301 -17.93 4.93 -5.40
N GLN A 302 -18.09 5.83 -4.42
CA GLN A 302 -17.96 7.28 -4.65
C GLN A 302 -16.58 7.63 -5.15
N LEU A 303 -15.54 7.18 -4.47
CA LEU A 303 -14.16 7.47 -4.82
C LEU A 303 -13.75 6.78 -6.14
N PHE A 304 -14.32 5.62 -6.46
CA PHE A 304 -14.15 5.02 -7.78
C PHE A 304 -14.68 5.94 -8.89
N ALA A 305 -15.89 6.48 -8.73
CA ALA A 305 -16.46 7.41 -9.70
C ALA A 305 -15.66 8.72 -9.80
N GLU A 306 -15.08 9.20 -8.70
CA GLU A 306 -14.16 10.34 -8.67
C GLU A 306 -12.90 10.05 -9.49
N MET A 307 -12.26 8.89 -9.27
CA MET A 307 -11.09 8.47 -10.05
C MET A 307 -11.41 8.28 -11.54
N ALA A 308 -12.58 7.70 -11.87
CA ALA A 308 -13.02 7.59 -13.25
C ALA A 308 -13.24 8.97 -13.91
N SER A 309 -13.73 9.96 -13.15
CA SER A 309 -13.89 11.34 -13.61
C SER A 309 -12.56 12.02 -13.93
N SER A 310 -11.50 11.75 -13.17
CA SER A 310 -10.16 12.29 -13.39
C SER A 310 -9.59 11.91 -14.77
N MET A 311 -10.04 10.78 -15.33
CA MET A 311 -9.65 10.28 -16.65
C MET A 311 -10.73 10.45 -17.71
N GLN A 312 -11.90 11.06 -17.37
CA GLN A 312 -13.06 11.20 -18.25
C GLN A 312 -13.59 9.86 -18.80
N GLY A 313 -13.47 8.80 -17.98
CA GLY A 313 -13.92 7.46 -18.30
C GLY A 313 -13.05 6.40 -17.61
N VAL A 314 -13.44 5.14 -17.75
CA VAL A 314 -12.73 4.00 -17.21
C VAL A 314 -13.02 2.74 -18.03
N ASP A 315 -11.99 1.96 -18.33
CA ASP A 315 -12.10 0.72 -19.09
C ASP A 315 -12.08 -0.50 -18.16
N THR A 316 -11.28 -0.39 -17.09
CA THR A 316 -11.03 -1.51 -16.18
C THR A 316 -11.03 -1.04 -14.72
N MET A 317 -11.63 -1.85 -13.86
CA MET A 317 -11.56 -1.78 -12.40
C MET A 317 -10.80 -2.99 -11.89
N ALA A 318 -9.71 -2.79 -11.16
CA ALA A 318 -8.93 -3.89 -10.59
C ALA A 318 -8.96 -3.86 -9.06
N PHE A 319 -9.46 -4.93 -8.44
CA PHE A 319 -9.41 -5.14 -7.00
C PHE A 319 -8.13 -5.85 -6.61
N THR A 320 -7.46 -5.35 -5.58
CA THR A 320 -6.21 -5.91 -5.06
C THR A 320 -6.08 -5.72 -3.55
N ALA A 321 -5.02 -6.24 -2.97
CA ALA A 321 -4.75 -6.30 -1.54
C ALA A 321 -5.75 -7.16 -0.75
N GLY A 322 -5.50 -7.31 0.55
CA GLY A 322 -6.13 -8.33 1.38
C GLY A 322 -7.64 -8.41 1.29
N ILE A 323 -8.36 -7.29 1.35
CA ILE A 323 -9.83 -7.25 1.20
C ILE A 323 -10.22 -7.41 -0.28
N GLY A 324 -9.57 -6.66 -1.17
CA GLY A 324 -9.88 -6.68 -2.59
C GLY A 324 -9.69 -8.06 -3.24
N GLU A 325 -8.69 -8.81 -2.81
CA GLU A 325 -8.39 -10.15 -3.32
C GLU A 325 -9.29 -11.24 -2.73
N ASN A 326 -9.62 -11.15 -1.43
CA ASN A 326 -10.19 -12.26 -0.70
C ASN A 326 -11.68 -12.13 -0.38
N SER A 327 -12.26 -10.91 -0.34
CA SER A 327 -13.68 -10.75 -0.04
C SER A 327 -14.52 -10.55 -1.31
N ALA A 328 -15.24 -11.61 -1.70
CA ALA A 328 -16.22 -11.55 -2.79
C ALA A 328 -17.42 -10.65 -2.43
N GLU A 329 -17.80 -10.60 -1.16
CA GLU A 329 -18.89 -9.77 -0.65
C GLU A 329 -18.55 -8.29 -0.75
N MET A 330 -17.35 -7.89 -0.31
CA MET A 330 -16.89 -6.50 -0.42
C MET A 330 -16.86 -6.04 -1.88
N ARG A 331 -16.35 -6.87 -2.80
CA ARG A 331 -16.34 -6.54 -4.22
C ARG A 331 -17.74 -6.40 -4.79
N GLN A 332 -18.67 -7.30 -4.42
CA GLN A 332 -20.05 -7.25 -4.85
C GLN A 332 -20.75 -6.00 -4.31
N GLY A 333 -20.61 -5.68 -3.01
CA GLY A 333 -21.21 -4.51 -2.40
C GLY A 333 -20.74 -3.18 -3.05
N VAL A 334 -19.49 -3.09 -3.49
CA VAL A 334 -18.98 -1.95 -4.26
C VAL A 334 -19.58 -1.94 -5.67
N ALA A 335 -19.59 -3.09 -6.37
CA ALA A 335 -20.09 -3.20 -7.74
C ALA A 335 -21.59 -2.87 -7.84
N ASP A 336 -22.40 -3.30 -6.88
CA ASP A 336 -23.85 -3.01 -6.84
C ASP A 336 -24.12 -1.50 -6.84
N ARG A 337 -23.27 -0.72 -6.17
CA ARG A 337 -23.37 0.76 -6.14
C ARG A 337 -22.88 1.43 -7.43
N LEU A 338 -22.16 0.69 -8.26
CA LEU A 338 -21.65 1.13 -9.56
C LEU A 338 -22.45 0.56 -10.75
N ALA A 339 -23.55 -0.16 -10.49
CA ALA A 339 -24.38 -0.72 -11.53
C ALA A 339 -24.92 0.33 -12.52
N TRP A 340 -25.15 1.58 -12.06
CA TRP A 340 -25.54 2.70 -12.90
C TRP A 340 -24.43 3.14 -13.88
N MET A 341 -23.15 2.80 -13.61
CA MET A 341 -22.03 2.97 -14.53
C MET A 341 -21.85 1.75 -15.46
N GLY A 342 -22.71 0.75 -15.35
CA GLY A 342 -22.64 -0.48 -16.13
C GLY A 342 -21.64 -1.51 -15.57
N VAL A 343 -21.33 -1.44 -14.29
CA VAL A 343 -20.50 -2.46 -13.61
C VAL A 343 -21.39 -3.64 -13.22
N HIS A 344 -21.07 -4.83 -13.76
CA HIS A 344 -21.80 -6.08 -13.44
C HIS A 344 -20.79 -7.20 -13.18
N LEU A 345 -20.87 -7.81 -12.00
CA LEU A 345 -20.04 -8.96 -11.63
C LEU A 345 -20.72 -10.28 -11.92
N ASP A 346 -19.94 -11.25 -12.37
CA ASP A 346 -20.34 -12.66 -12.45
C ASP A 346 -20.15 -13.30 -11.08
N ALA A 347 -21.22 -13.67 -10.42
CA ALA A 347 -21.20 -14.18 -9.05
C ALA A 347 -20.33 -15.44 -8.90
N GLN A 348 -20.29 -16.33 -9.90
CA GLN A 348 -19.46 -17.52 -9.85
C GLN A 348 -17.98 -17.19 -9.96
N LYS A 349 -17.61 -16.32 -10.91
CA LYS A 349 -16.21 -15.87 -11.08
C LYS A 349 -15.75 -15.05 -9.88
N ASN A 350 -16.62 -14.20 -9.33
CA ASN A 350 -16.30 -13.38 -8.15
C ASN A 350 -16.02 -14.23 -6.91
N ALA A 351 -16.70 -15.38 -6.75
CA ALA A 351 -16.53 -16.28 -5.62
C ALA A 351 -15.22 -17.13 -5.69
N VAL A 352 -14.57 -17.22 -6.85
CA VAL A 352 -13.32 -17.99 -6.98
C VAL A 352 -12.20 -17.37 -6.17
N ARG A 353 -11.50 -18.19 -5.38
CA ARG A 353 -10.23 -17.83 -4.72
C ARG A 353 -9.08 -18.32 -5.58
N SER A 354 -8.17 -17.43 -5.91
CA SER A 354 -6.99 -17.73 -6.74
C SER A 354 -5.93 -16.67 -6.52
N ASP A 355 -4.68 -17.08 -6.52
CA ASP A 355 -3.52 -16.20 -6.50
C ASP A 355 -3.15 -15.68 -7.91
N GLU A 356 -3.94 -16.05 -8.94
CA GLU A 356 -3.76 -15.61 -10.31
C GLU A 356 -4.73 -14.48 -10.67
N PRO A 357 -4.30 -13.52 -11.52
CA PRO A 357 -5.16 -12.47 -12.05
C PRO A 357 -6.34 -13.05 -12.83
N ARG A 358 -7.55 -12.49 -12.63
CA ARG A 358 -8.76 -12.99 -13.28
C ARG A 358 -9.80 -11.92 -13.52
N VAL A 359 -10.55 -12.05 -14.61
CA VAL A 359 -11.74 -11.23 -14.89
C VAL A 359 -12.93 -11.81 -14.10
N ILE A 360 -13.63 -10.94 -13.39
CA ILE A 360 -14.79 -11.28 -12.57
C ILE A 360 -16.10 -10.59 -13.03
N SER A 361 -16.04 -9.74 -14.04
CA SER A 361 -17.24 -9.12 -14.63
C SER A 361 -17.95 -10.05 -15.61
N THR A 362 -19.24 -9.78 -15.83
CA THR A 362 -20.04 -10.40 -16.89
C THR A 362 -19.59 -9.89 -18.27
N PRO A 363 -19.89 -10.60 -19.37
CA PRO A 363 -19.51 -10.17 -20.72
C PRO A 363 -20.18 -8.87 -21.19
N ASP A 364 -21.32 -8.50 -20.62
CA ASP A 364 -22.10 -7.30 -20.91
C ASP A 364 -21.76 -6.12 -19.96
N SER A 365 -20.87 -6.32 -19.02
CA SER A 365 -20.38 -5.22 -18.16
C SER A 365 -19.66 -4.18 -19.00
N ALA A 366 -20.05 -2.92 -18.86
CA ALA A 366 -19.40 -1.79 -19.57
C ALA A 366 -17.95 -1.56 -19.11
N ILE A 367 -17.67 -1.87 -17.85
CA ILE A 367 -16.35 -1.78 -17.24
C ILE A 367 -15.88 -3.20 -16.91
N THR A 368 -14.69 -3.58 -17.38
CA THR A 368 -14.12 -4.87 -17.03
C THR A 368 -13.65 -4.85 -15.59
N CYS A 369 -14.16 -5.77 -14.75
CA CYS A 369 -13.73 -5.92 -13.37
C CYS A 369 -12.79 -7.13 -13.24
N MET A 370 -11.68 -6.93 -12.56
CA MET A 370 -10.64 -7.95 -12.32
C MET A 370 -10.30 -8.05 -10.84
N VAL A 371 -9.85 -9.22 -10.42
CA VAL A 371 -9.04 -9.39 -9.22
C VAL A 371 -7.62 -9.63 -9.67
N VAL A 372 -6.71 -8.83 -9.16
CA VAL A 372 -5.28 -8.90 -9.50
C VAL A 372 -4.49 -8.89 -8.19
N PRO A 373 -3.96 -10.05 -7.74
CA PRO A 373 -3.11 -10.10 -6.55
C PRO A 373 -1.89 -9.20 -6.73
N THR A 374 -1.62 -8.35 -5.72
CA THR A 374 -0.46 -7.43 -5.76
C THR A 374 0.84 -8.15 -5.46
N ASN A 375 1.93 -7.64 -6.01
CA ASN A 375 3.29 -8.09 -5.69
C ASN A 375 4.22 -6.87 -5.65
N GLU A 376 4.20 -6.18 -4.53
CA GLU A 376 4.98 -4.97 -4.31
C GLU A 376 6.48 -5.28 -4.28
N GLU A 377 6.86 -6.42 -3.69
CA GLU A 377 8.25 -6.84 -3.60
C GLU A 377 8.87 -7.06 -4.98
N TYR A 378 8.09 -7.64 -5.91
CA TYR A 378 8.55 -7.80 -7.28
C TYR A 378 8.72 -6.46 -8.01
N MET A 379 7.83 -5.49 -7.77
CA MET A 379 7.99 -4.15 -8.34
C MET A 379 9.22 -3.42 -7.79
N ILE A 380 9.49 -3.56 -6.49
CA ILE A 380 10.71 -3.02 -5.88
C ILE A 380 11.95 -3.67 -6.50
N ALA A 381 11.92 -5.00 -6.68
CA ALA A 381 13.03 -5.72 -7.30
C ALA A 381 13.29 -5.31 -8.75
N LEU A 382 12.24 -4.96 -9.51
CA LEU A 382 12.38 -4.41 -10.87
C LEU A 382 13.10 -3.06 -10.86
N ASP A 383 12.79 -2.16 -9.94
CA ASP A 383 13.47 -0.87 -9.80
C ASP A 383 14.96 -1.05 -9.45
N VAL A 384 15.25 -2.02 -8.57
CA VAL A 384 16.64 -2.38 -8.25
C VAL A 384 17.39 -2.86 -9.49
N ALA A 385 16.75 -3.74 -10.29
CA ALA A 385 17.35 -4.23 -11.51
C ALA A 385 17.56 -3.13 -12.56
N GLU A 386 16.67 -2.16 -12.66
CA GLU A 386 16.79 -1.03 -13.57
C GLU A 386 17.94 -0.08 -13.19
N LEU A 387 18.14 0.16 -11.89
CA LEU A 387 19.14 1.11 -11.40
C LEU A 387 20.54 0.51 -11.21
N LEU A 388 20.66 -0.80 -11.04
CA LEU A 388 21.95 -1.48 -10.80
C LEU A 388 22.42 -2.34 -12.00
N GLY A 389 21.52 -2.68 -12.90
CA GLY A 389 21.81 -3.49 -14.11
C GLY A 389 22.16 -2.64 -15.27
#